data_ec704f0995df945ad20096c68c573392
#
_entry.id   ec704f0995df945ad20096c68c573392
#
_cell.length_a   1.000
_cell.length_b   1.000
_cell.length_c   1.000
_cell.angle_alpha   90.00
_cell.angle_beta   90.00
_cell.angle_gamma   90.00
#
_symmetry.space_group_name_H-M   'P 1'
#
loop_
_entity.id
_entity.type
_entity.pdbx_description
1 polymer ?
#
loop_
_entity_poly.entity_id
_entity_poly.type
_entity_poly.pdbx_seq_one_letter_code
_entity_poly.pdbx_strand_id
1 'polypeptide(L)'
;MPPALLALAISAFGIGTTEFVIMGLLPEVSADLDISIPVAGTLVSGYALGVVVGAPILALAATRVNRRRALVGLMLLFVAGNLLSAVAPTYAVLMSGRIVAALCHGAFFGIGSVLAADLVAVERRASAIALMFSGLTLANVLGVPFGTALGQHFGWRSTFWAVTVLGLMSLAGLLAFVPAEAVRARETVRSQLVPLRRLDVWLALATTVLGFGGLFASFTYVAPMMTDVAGFSAGAVTWLLVLFGAGLCAGNAIGGRFADRSPATTLVVLLLLLTAVLTVFRFTAAGPAGAAITLFLLGVIGFATVPGLQMRVIEEAGGSTTLAAAVNIAAFNLGNAIGAYLGGLVIDAGFGYAAPNLAGAALAAGGLALASVGAARRARSSPIRLAAADA
;
A
#
# COMPACT_ATOMS: atom_id res chain seq x y z
N MET A 1 7.62 -26.10 5.61
CA MET A 1 7.91 -24.67 5.40
C MET A 1 8.76 -24.15 6.56
N PRO A 2 9.82 -23.36 6.32
CA PRO A 2 10.61 -22.79 7.41
C PRO A 2 9.74 -21.87 8.29
N PRO A 3 9.76 -22.01 9.63
CA PRO A 3 8.93 -21.17 10.53
C PRO A 3 9.30 -19.69 10.45
N ALA A 4 10.49 -19.35 9.96
CA ALA A 4 10.90 -17.97 9.66
C ALA A 4 9.99 -17.28 8.62
N LEU A 5 9.47 -18.01 7.61
CA LEU A 5 8.53 -17.47 6.64
C LEU A 5 7.19 -17.08 7.28
N LEU A 6 6.73 -17.87 8.26
CA LEU A 6 5.52 -17.53 9.01
C LEU A 6 5.72 -16.27 9.85
N ALA A 7 6.89 -16.13 10.50
CA ALA A 7 7.23 -14.90 11.23
C ALA A 7 7.24 -13.67 10.33
N LEU A 8 7.77 -13.78 9.08
CA LEU A 8 7.73 -12.69 8.11
C LEU A 8 6.29 -12.38 7.66
N ALA A 9 5.44 -13.38 7.45
CA ALA A 9 4.04 -13.19 7.08
C ALA A 9 3.23 -12.53 8.19
N ILE A 10 3.42 -12.92 9.46
CA ILE A 10 2.78 -12.28 10.62
C ILE A 10 3.24 -10.82 10.74
N SER A 11 4.53 -10.56 10.51
CA SER A 11 5.05 -9.18 10.50
C SER A 11 4.41 -8.34 9.40
N ALA A 12 4.29 -8.89 8.19
CA ALA A 12 3.62 -8.24 7.06
C ALA A 12 2.12 -7.99 7.34
N PHE A 13 1.46 -8.93 8.03
CA PHE A 13 0.08 -8.76 8.49
C PHE A 13 -0.05 -7.60 9.49
N GLY A 14 0.83 -7.52 10.48
CA GLY A 14 0.82 -6.41 11.45
C GLY A 14 1.07 -5.05 10.79
N ILE A 15 2.06 -4.97 9.88
CA ILE A 15 2.38 -3.73 9.13
C ILE A 15 1.20 -3.31 8.25
N GLY A 16 0.60 -4.22 7.50
CA GLY A 16 -0.55 -3.91 6.66
C GLY A 16 -1.78 -3.51 7.47
N THR A 17 -2.02 -4.15 8.61
CA THR A 17 -3.13 -3.79 9.49
C THR A 17 -2.97 -2.37 10.01
N THR A 18 -1.80 -2.00 10.53
CA THR A 18 -1.59 -0.63 11.04
C THR A 18 -1.68 0.43 9.95
N GLU A 19 -1.25 0.12 8.72
CA GLU A 19 -1.33 1.06 7.59
C GLU A 19 -2.77 1.47 7.30
N PHE A 20 -3.67 0.49 7.15
CA PHE A 20 -5.00 0.72 6.58
C PHE A 20 -6.12 0.82 7.62
N VAL A 21 -5.97 0.30 8.83
CA VAL A 21 -7.05 0.26 9.83
C VAL A 21 -7.56 1.65 10.23
N ILE A 22 -6.70 2.65 10.19
CA ILE A 22 -7.07 4.04 10.54
C ILE A 22 -8.19 4.58 9.67
N MET A 23 -8.31 4.14 8.41
CA MET A 23 -9.35 4.59 7.48
C MET A 23 -10.75 4.14 7.91
N GLY A 24 -10.83 2.99 8.59
CA GLY A 24 -12.07 2.51 9.21
C GLY A 24 -12.39 3.17 10.55
N LEU A 25 -11.45 3.91 11.15
CA LEU A 25 -11.54 4.51 12.47
C LEU A 25 -11.49 6.05 12.45
N LEU A 26 -11.54 6.68 11.27
CA LEU A 26 -11.49 8.15 11.19
C LEU A 26 -12.59 8.84 12.01
N PRO A 27 -13.87 8.38 12.01
CA PRO A 27 -14.91 8.99 12.82
C PRO A 27 -14.62 8.92 14.32
N GLU A 28 -14.16 7.76 14.83
CA GLU A 28 -13.86 7.53 16.24
C GLU A 28 -12.68 8.36 16.71
N VAL A 29 -11.62 8.47 15.88
CA VAL A 29 -10.44 9.31 16.17
C VAL A 29 -10.80 10.79 16.13
N SER A 30 -11.59 11.22 15.15
CA SER A 30 -12.07 12.60 15.00
C SER A 30 -12.87 13.02 16.23
N ALA A 31 -13.82 12.19 16.67
CA ALA A 31 -14.67 12.48 17.83
C ALA A 31 -13.89 12.50 19.15
N ASP A 32 -12.96 11.55 19.37
CA ASP A 32 -12.22 11.44 20.64
C ASP A 32 -11.15 12.54 20.80
N LEU A 33 -10.53 12.97 19.70
CA LEU A 33 -9.47 13.99 19.71
C LEU A 33 -9.99 15.40 19.41
N ASP A 34 -11.29 15.58 19.21
CA ASP A 34 -11.97 16.85 18.86
C ASP A 34 -11.32 17.52 17.63
N ILE A 35 -11.14 16.76 16.57
CA ILE A 35 -10.55 17.22 15.30
C ILE A 35 -11.50 16.92 14.14
N SER A 36 -11.40 17.66 13.03
CA SER A 36 -12.19 17.39 11.84
C SER A 36 -11.77 16.08 11.14
N ILE A 37 -12.70 15.47 10.39
CA ILE A 37 -12.41 14.28 9.57
C ILE A 37 -11.25 14.52 8.58
N PRO A 38 -11.16 15.66 7.86
CA PRO A 38 -10.00 15.95 7.02
C PRO A 38 -8.67 15.97 7.80
N VAL A 39 -8.64 16.54 9.02
CA VAL A 39 -7.47 16.51 9.89
C VAL A 39 -7.13 15.09 10.31
N ALA A 40 -8.12 14.27 10.70
CA ALA A 40 -7.91 12.86 10.98
C ALA A 40 -7.36 12.11 9.74
N GLY A 41 -7.82 12.42 8.54
CA GLY A 41 -7.35 11.86 7.28
C GLY A 41 -5.85 12.13 7.01
N THR A 42 -5.29 13.22 7.55
CA THR A 42 -3.84 13.49 7.42
C THR A 42 -2.96 12.48 8.18
N LEU A 43 -3.53 11.68 9.11
CA LEU A 43 -2.83 10.54 9.72
C LEU A 43 -2.45 9.46 8.69
N VAL A 44 -3.23 9.32 7.62
CA VAL A 44 -2.92 8.45 6.47
C VAL A 44 -1.76 9.04 5.69
N SER A 45 -1.83 10.35 5.36
CA SER A 45 -0.76 11.06 4.64
C SER A 45 0.55 11.03 5.42
N GLY A 46 0.51 11.26 6.74
CA GLY A 46 1.69 11.25 7.61
C GLY A 46 2.37 9.87 7.67
N TYR A 47 1.58 8.81 7.80
CA TYR A 47 2.11 7.44 7.71
C TYR A 47 2.76 7.18 6.35
N ALA A 48 2.06 7.48 5.27
CA ALA A 48 2.54 7.25 3.91
C ALA A 48 3.83 8.03 3.61
N LEU A 49 3.93 9.30 4.04
CA LEU A 49 5.18 10.07 3.94
C LEU A 49 6.30 9.49 4.80
N GLY A 50 5.98 8.94 5.98
CA GLY A 50 6.93 8.17 6.79
C GLY A 50 7.50 6.97 6.02
N VAL A 51 6.69 6.24 5.26
CA VAL A 51 7.15 5.15 4.38
C VAL A 51 8.06 5.70 3.26
N VAL A 52 7.65 6.79 2.59
CA VAL A 52 8.43 7.41 1.50
C VAL A 52 9.85 7.77 1.95
N VAL A 53 9.98 8.33 3.14
CA VAL A 53 11.27 8.73 3.72
C VAL A 53 12.03 7.53 4.31
N GLY A 54 11.31 6.69 5.06
CA GLY A 54 11.89 5.55 5.78
C GLY A 54 12.43 4.46 4.86
N ALA A 55 11.70 4.13 3.79
CA ALA A 55 12.05 3.01 2.92
C ALA A 55 13.46 3.12 2.33
N PRO A 56 13.88 4.19 1.63
CA PRO A 56 15.22 4.27 1.08
C PRO A 56 16.30 4.42 2.16
N ILE A 57 16.06 5.21 3.20
CA ILE A 57 17.04 5.48 4.25
C ILE A 57 17.35 4.20 5.04
N LEU A 58 16.31 3.50 5.51
CA LEU A 58 16.49 2.31 6.32
C LEU A 58 16.92 1.10 5.50
N ALA A 59 16.52 0.98 4.22
CA ALA A 59 17.05 -0.02 3.32
C ALA A 59 18.56 0.16 3.11
N LEU A 60 19.03 1.39 2.88
CA LEU A 60 20.47 1.70 2.76
C LEU A 60 21.23 1.47 4.08
N ALA A 61 20.69 1.89 5.21
CA ALA A 61 21.29 1.66 6.53
C ALA A 61 21.42 0.16 6.83
N ALA A 62 20.43 -0.63 6.45
CA ALA A 62 20.40 -2.08 6.65
C ALA A 62 21.47 -2.84 5.85
N THR A 63 22.04 -2.26 4.77
CA THR A 63 23.15 -2.91 4.02
C THR A 63 24.41 -3.12 4.87
N ARG A 64 24.55 -2.36 5.97
CA ARG A 64 25.71 -2.41 6.87
C ARG A 64 25.56 -3.40 8.02
N VAL A 65 24.36 -3.98 8.20
CA VAL A 65 24.06 -4.90 9.30
C VAL A 65 23.55 -6.24 8.78
N ASN A 66 23.56 -7.26 9.64
CA ASN A 66 22.99 -8.55 9.32
C ASN A 66 21.45 -8.42 9.15
N ARG A 67 20.86 -9.12 8.16
CA ARG A 67 19.42 -9.05 7.82
C ARG A 67 18.50 -9.31 9.01
N ARG A 68 18.84 -10.29 9.86
CA ARG A 68 18.09 -10.56 11.11
C ARG A 68 18.08 -9.33 12.01
N ARG A 69 19.24 -8.71 12.26
CA ARG A 69 19.34 -7.52 13.11
C ARG A 69 18.58 -6.34 12.49
N ALA A 70 18.64 -6.19 11.16
CA ALA A 70 17.88 -5.17 10.46
C ALA A 70 16.38 -5.38 10.65
N LEU A 71 15.84 -6.58 10.39
CA LEU A 71 14.42 -6.88 10.57
C LEU A 71 13.96 -6.73 12.02
N VAL A 72 14.78 -7.16 13.00
CA VAL A 72 14.51 -6.96 14.43
C VAL A 72 14.45 -5.46 14.76
N GLY A 73 15.42 -4.65 14.31
CA GLY A 73 15.41 -3.21 14.53
C GLY A 73 14.21 -2.51 13.89
N LEU A 74 13.82 -2.91 12.67
CA LEU A 74 12.63 -2.41 12.00
C LEU A 74 11.35 -2.78 12.76
N MET A 75 11.27 -4.00 13.30
CA MET A 75 10.10 -4.43 14.08
C MET A 75 10.05 -3.75 15.46
N LEU A 76 11.19 -3.40 16.04
CA LEU A 76 11.23 -2.55 17.26
C LEU A 76 10.67 -1.16 16.99
N LEU A 77 11.01 -0.53 15.85
CA LEU A 77 10.40 0.74 15.43
C LEU A 77 8.89 0.61 15.24
N PHE A 78 8.45 -0.49 14.62
CA PHE A 78 7.03 -0.79 14.44
C PHE A 78 6.28 -0.89 15.77
N VAL A 79 6.82 -1.66 16.73
CA VAL A 79 6.24 -1.82 18.07
C VAL A 79 6.22 -0.48 18.80
N ALA A 80 7.32 0.28 18.78
CA ALA A 80 7.40 1.58 19.43
C ALA A 80 6.39 2.58 18.87
N GLY A 81 6.24 2.65 17.54
CA GLY A 81 5.28 3.54 16.90
C GLY A 81 3.83 3.18 17.19
N ASN A 82 3.48 1.88 17.18
CA ASN A 82 2.13 1.44 17.52
C ASN A 82 1.82 1.59 19.01
N LEU A 83 2.79 1.34 19.89
CA LEU A 83 2.65 1.62 21.32
C LEU A 83 2.41 3.11 21.58
N LEU A 84 3.18 3.99 20.94
CA LEU A 84 2.99 5.43 21.03
C LEU A 84 1.58 5.84 20.53
N SER A 85 1.10 5.22 19.45
CA SER A 85 -0.26 5.43 18.94
C SER A 85 -1.32 4.93 19.93
N ALA A 86 -1.09 3.78 20.57
CA ALA A 86 -2.03 3.18 21.54
C ALA A 86 -2.20 4.02 22.81
N VAL A 87 -1.18 4.76 23.23
CA VAL A 87 -1.24 5.62 24.42
C VAL A 87 -1.42 7.10 24.09
N ALA A 88 -1.66 7.45 22.83
CA ALA A 88 -1.68 8.83 22.36
C ALA A 88 -2.84 9.63 23.00
N PRO A 89 -2.55 10.70 23.77
CA PRO A 89 -3.57 11.59 24.33
C PRO A 89 -3.97 12.72 23.37
N THR A 90 -3.16 12.97 22.32
CA THR A 90 -3.36 14.08 21.37
C THR A 90 -3.08 13.62 19.94
N TYR A 91 -3.61 14.36 18.98
CA TYR A 91 -3.32 14.18 17.57
C TYR A 91 -1.81 14.17 17.25
N ALA A 92 -1.04 15.09 17.82
CA ALA A 92 0.40 15.18 17.56
C ALA A 92 1.17 13.93 18.01
N VAL A 93 0.80 13.34 19.15
CA VAL A 93 1.40 12.09 19.63
C VAL A 93 0.98 10.92 18.74
N LEU A 94 -0.29 10.86 18.36
CA LEU A 94 -0.77 9.83 17.43
C LEU A 94 -0.05 9.93 16.07
N MET A 95 0.06 11.12 15.49
CA MET A 95 0.79 11.36 14.24
C MET A 95 2.25 10.93 14.36
N SER A 96 2.93 11.27 15.47
CA SER A 96 4.30 10.85 15.71
C SER A 96 4.43 9.32 15.76
N GLY A 97 3.52 8.65 16.46
CA GLY A 97 3.45 7.18 16.51
C GLY A 97 3.26 6.56 15.12
N ARG A 98 2.36 7.14 14.33
CA ARG A 98 2.10 6.73 12.93
C ARG A 98 3.34 6.86 12.06
N ILE A 99 4.06 8.00 12.14
CA ILE A 99 5.30 8.22 11.38
C ILE A 99 6.38 7.23 11.80
N VAL A 100 6.61 7.04 13.12
CA VAL A 100 7.61 6.09 13.62
C VAL A 100 7.31 4.66 13.15
N ALA A 101 6.06 4.21 13.24
CA ALA A 101 5.66 2.89 12.74
C ALA A 101 5.87 2.76 11.22
N ALA A 102 5.62 3.82 10.45
CA ALA A 102 5.75 3.83 9.01
C ALA A 102 7.19 3.70 8.51
N LEU A 103 8.17 4.22 9.26
CA LEU A 103 9.58 4.19 8.86
C LEU A 103 10.07 2.78 8.54
N CYS A 104 9.59 1.75 9.25
CA CYS A 104 10.03 0.37 9.03
C CYS A 104 9.44 -0.27 7.76
N HIS A 105 8.30 0.20 7.28
CA HIS A 105 7.44 -0.49 6.31
C HIS A 105 8.20 -0.92 5.03
N GLY A 106 8.68 0.05 4.24
CA GLY A 106 9.29 -0.27 2.95
C GLY A 106 10.58 -1.08 3.06
N ALA A 107 11.42 -0.77 4.06
CA ALA A 107 12.65 -1.52 4.31
C ALA A 107 12.36 -2.94 4.78
N PHE A 108 11.31 -3.15 5.59
CA PHE A 108 10.91 -4.49 6.04
C PHE A 108 10.51 -5.38 4.85
N PHE A 109 9.67 -4.89 3.94
CA PHE A 109 9.26 -5.66 2.76
C PHE A 109 10.42 -5.92 1.81
N GLY A 110 11.31 -4.96 1.61
CA GLY A 110 12.50 -5.12 0.78
C GLY A 110 13.45 -6.21 1.33
N ILE A 111 13.86 -6.11 2.59
CA ILE A 111 14.80 -7.04 3.23
C ILE A 111 14.15 -8.40 3.45
N GLY A 112 12.89 -8.40 3.89
CA GLY A 112 12.11 -9.61 4.18
C GLY A 112 11.88 -10.48 2.95
N SER A 113 11.59 -9.88 1.78
CA SER A 113 11.41 -10.62 0.53
C SER A 113 12.69 -11.33 0.08
N VAL A 114 13.84 -10.66 0.20
CA VAL A 114 15.14 -11.27 -0.11
C VAL A 114 15.45 -12.39 0.88
N LEU A 115 15.20 -12.19 2.18
CA LEU A 115 15.37 -13.24 3.19
C LEU A 115 14.45 -14.43 2.91
N ALA A 116 13.17 -14.17 2.59
CA ALA A 116 12.22 -15.24 2.27
C ALA A 116 12.70 -16.10 1.09
N ALA A 117 13.25 -15.46 0.05
CA ALA A 117 13.84 -16.17 -1.09
C ALA A 117 15.07 -17.02 -0.71
N ASP A 118 15.92 -16.51 0.18
CA ASP A 118 17.15 -17.20 0.59
C ASP A 118 16.93 -18.36 1.58
N LEU A 119 15.75 -18.42 2.21
CA LEU A 119 15.37 -19.50 3.14
C LEU A 119 14.90 -20.79 2.45
N VAL A 120 14.74 -20.77 1.13
CA VAL A 120 14.19 -21.89 0.35
C VAL A 120 15.02 -22.16 -0.91
N ALA A 121 14.84 -23.36 -1.51
CA ALA A 121 15.45 -23.70 -2.80
C ALA A 121 14.97 -22.76 -3.91
N VAL A 122 15.79 -22.60 -4.97
CA VAL A 122 15.59 -21.64 -6.08
C VAL A 122 14.18 -21.75 -6.70
N GLU A 123 13.69 -22.98 -6.85
CA GLU A 123 12.39 -23.30 -7.46
C GLU A 123 11.19 -22.82 -6.62
N ARG A 124 11.42 -22.56 -5.33
CA ARG A 124 10.38 -22.15 -4.36
C ARG A 124 10.46 -20.69 -3.92
N ARG A 125 11.42 -19.92 -4.46
CA ARG A 125 11.64 -18.52 -4.06
C ARG A 125 10.42 -17.65 -4.26
N ALA A 126 9.77 -17.74 -5.42
CA ALA A 126 8.57 -16.97 -5.71
C ALA A 126 7.43 -17.28 -4.71
N SER A 127 7.23 -18.57 -4.39
CA SER A 127 6.24 -18.99 -3.41
C SER A 127 6.53 -18.50 -2.00
N ALA A 128 7.80 -18.44 -1.59
CA ALA A 128 8.21 -17.93 -0.28
C ALA A 128 7.96 -16.43 -0.15
N ILE A 129 8.28 -15.66 -1.20
CA ILE A 129 7.96 -14.23 -1.28
C ILE A 129 6.44 -14.02 -1.26
N ALA A 130 5.69 -14.77 -2.06
CA ALA A 130 4.23 -14.70 -2.09
C ALA A 130 3.61 -14.99 -0.72
N LEU A 131 4.13 -15.99 0.02
CA LEU A 131 3.68 -16.29 1.38
C LEU A 131 3.91 -15.12 2.33
N MET A 132 5.05 -14.45 2.28
CA MET A 132 5.30 -13.27 3.09
C MET A 132 4.29 -12.15 2.76
N PHE A 133 4.08 -11.87 1.46
CA PHE A 133 3.13 -10.83 1.03
C PHE A 133 1.66 -11.22 1.26
N SER A 134 1.34 -12.51 1.42
CA SER A 134 -0.02 -12.93 1.81
C SER A 134 -0.43 -12.35 3.17
N GLY A 135 0.54 -12.06 4.06
CA GLY A 135 0.28 -11.33 5.30
C GLY A 135 -0.35 -9.96 5.05
N LEU A 136 0.16 -9.19 4.08
CA LEU A 136 -0.42 -7.89 3.70
C LEU A 136 -1.84 -8.03 3.12
N THR A 137 -2.06 -9.05 2.30
CA THR A 137 -3.39 -9.34 1.76
C THR A 137 -4.38 -9.71 2.86
N LEU A 138 -3.97 -10.59 3.79
CA LEU A 138 -4.78 -10.97 4.95
C LEU A 138 -5.03 -9.78 5.88
N ALA A 139 -4.09 -8.85 6.00
CA ALA A 139 -4.29 -7.63 6.76
C ALA A 139 -5.49 -6.82 6.24
N ASN A 140 -5.62 -6.69 4.93
CA ASN A 140 -6.75 -5.97 4.33
C ASN A 140 -8.09 -6.72 4.48
N VAL A 141 -8.09 -8.06 4.41
CA VAL A 141 -9.31 -8.87 4.49
C VAL A 141 -9.77 -9.10 5.92
N LEU A 142 -8.84 -9.26 6.86
CA LEU A 142 -9.12 -9.60 8.25
C LEU A 142 -8.64 -8.52 9.23
N GLY A 143 -7.38 -8.08 9.10
CA GLY A 143 -6.75 -7.16 10.06
C GLY A 143 -7.48 -5.81 10.13
N VAL A 144 -7.79 -5.21 8.98
CA VAL A 144 -8.46 -3.91 8.89
C VAL A 144 -9.91 -4.01 9.40
N PRO A 145 -10.76 -4.95 8.94
CA PRO A 145 -12.12 -5.07 9.45
C PRO A 145 -12.16 -5.40 10.95
N PHE A 146 -11.41 -6.40 11.41
CA PHE A 146 -11.42 -6.77 12.83
C PHE A 146 -10.80 -5.69 13.72
N GLY A 147 -9.75 -5.01 13.24
CA GLY A 147 -9.18 -3.85 13.94
C GLY A 147 -10.17 -2.69 14.03
N THR A 148 -10.95 -2.43 12.96
CA THR A 148 -12.03 -1.43 12.97
C THR A 148 -13.13 -1.82 13.97
N ALA A 149 -13.60 -3.07 13.95
CA ALA A 149 -14.59 -3.55 14.91
C ALA A 149 -14.10 -3.44 16.36
N LEU A 150 -12.82 -3.82 16.60
CA LEU A 150 -12.21 -3.69 17.93
C LEU A 150 -12.18 -2.22 18.39
N GLY A 151 -11.77 -1.32 17.50
CA GLY A 151 -11.73 0.11 17.80
C GLY A 151 -13.10 0.74 18.02
N GLN A 152 -14.11 0.30 17.29
CA GLN A 152 -15.50 0.75 17.47
C GLN A 152 -16.11 0.30 18.80
N HIS A 153 -15.77 -0.91 19.28
CA HIS A 153 -16.35 -1.46 20.51
C HIS A 153 -15.61 -1.07 21.79
N PHE A 154 -14.26 -0.97 21.70
CA PHE A 154 -13.39 -0.77 22.87
C PHE A 154 -12.56 0.53 22.78
N GLY A 155 -12.90 1.42 21.83
CA GLY A 155 -12.17 2.65 21.55
C GLY A 155 -10.97 2.41 20.61
N TRP A 156 -10.70 3.36 19.72
CA TRP A 156 -9.71 3.24 18.63
C TRP A 156 -8.29 2.89 19.12
N ARG A 157 -7.93 3.25 20.35
CA ARG A 157 -6.63 2.91 20.96
C ARG A 157 -6.44 1.40 21.14
N SER A 158 -7.52 0.65 21.35
CA SER A 158 -7.49 -0.82 21.50
C SER A 158 -6.93 -1.51 20.26
N THR A 159 -7.20 -0.96 19.08
CA THR A 159 -6.67 -1.46 17.82
C THR A 159 -5.14 -1.35 17.78
N PHE A 160 -4.57 -0.22 18.21
CA PHE A 160 -3.11 -0.04 18.24
C PHE A 160 -2.46 -0.90 19.32
N TRP A 161 -3.14 -1.18 20.44
CA TRP A 161 -2.70 -2.18 21.42
C TRP A 161 -2.64 -3.58 20.79
N ALA A 162 -3.67 -4.01 20.07
CA ALA A 162 -3.69 -5.29 19.39
C ALA A 162 -2.56 -5.40 18.34
N VAL A 163 -2.34 -4.34 17.56
CA VAL A 163 -1.23 -4.28 16.59
C VAL A 163 0.13 -4.29 17.28
N THR A 164 0.26 -3.65 18.45
CA THR A 164 1.49 -3.71 19.27
C THR A 164 1.78 -5.15 19.70
N VAL A 165 0.76 -5.90 20.16
CA VAL A 165 0.89 -7.32 20.51
C VAL A 165 1.30 -8.16 19.29
N LEU A 166 0.69 -7.94 18.12
CA LEU A 166 1.11 -8.58 16.87
C LEU A 166 2.57 -8.26 16.53
N GLY A 167 3.01 -7.04 16.73
CA GLY A 167 4.39 -6.62 16.56
C GLY A 167 5.36 -7.34 17.50
N LEU A 168 4.99 -7.54 18.77
CA LEU A 168 5.77 -8.31 19.75
C LEU A 168 5.83 -9.79 19.38
N MET A 169 4.73 -10.37 18.92
CA MET A 169 4.70 -11.75 18.41
C MET A 169 5.61 -11.91 17.18
N SER A 170 5.57 -10.94 16.26
CA SER A 170 6.45 -10.89 15.10
C SER A 170 7.91 -10.81 15.51
N LEU A 171 8.24 -9.93 16.47
CA LEU A 171 9.60 -9.77 17.01
C LEU A 171 10.11 -11.05 17.62
N ALA A 172 9.29 -11.73 18.45
CA ALA A 172 9.62 -13.02 19.03
C ALA A 172 9.86 -14.09 17.95
N GLY A 173 8.99 -14.14 16.92
CA GLY A 173 9.14 -15.05 15.79
C GLY A 173 10.43 -14.80 14.98
N LEU A 174 10.77 -13.53 14.71
CA LEU A 174 12.03 -13.18 14.04
C LEU A 174 13.26 -13.57 14.86
N LEU A 175 13.22 -13.37 16.18
CA LEU A 175 14.30 -13.74 17.08
C LEU A 175 14.43 -15.27 17.23
N ALA A 176 13.33 -16.01 17.21
CA ALA A 176 13.35 -17.47 17.39
C ALA A 176 13.73 -18.22 16.10
N PHE A 177 13.22 -17.78 14.95
CA PHE A 177 13.23 -18.59 13.73
C PHE A 177 14.13 -18.06 12.60
N VAL A 178 14.51 -16.77 12.60
CA VAL A 178 15.40 -16.25 11.57
C VAL A 178 16.86 -16.55 11.94
N PRO A 179 17.64 -17.24 11.06
CA PRO A 179 19.04 -17.54 11.34
C PRO A 179 19.90 -16.29 11.55
N ALA A 180 20.84 -16.35 12.51
CA ALA A 180 21.71 -15.22 12.82
C ALA A 180 22.70 -14.89 11.68
N GLU A 181 23.04 -15.87 10.84
CA GLU A 181 24.03 -15.78 9.76
C GLU A 181 23.41 -15.57 8.39
N ALA A 182 22.25 -14.93 8.28
CA ALA A 182 21.66 -14.64 6.98
C ALA A 182 22.61 -13.81 6.10
N VAL A 183 22.98 -14.39 4.96
CA VAL A 183 24.05 -13.96 4.04
C VAL A 183 23.91 -12.49 3.63
N ARG A 184 25.01 -11.76 3.61
CA ARG A 184 25.09 -10.39 3.06
C ARG A 184 25.05 -10.45 1.53
N ALA A 185 24.01 -9.93 0.91
CA ALA A 185 24.08 -9.58 -0.50
C ALA A 185 25.05 -8.39 -0.67
N ARG A 186 26.11 -8.57 -1.45
CA ARG A 186 27.05 -7.50 -1.81
C ARG A 186 26.59 -6.81 -3.09
N GLU A 187 25.44 -6.17 -3.07
CA GLU A 187 25.10 -5.24 -4.15
C GLU A 187 25.70 -3.87 -3.84
N THR A 188 26.41 -3.29 -4.79
CA THR A 188 26.98 -1.95 -4.60
C THR A 188 25.85 -0.91 -4.74
N VAL A 189 25.80 0.05 -3.83
CA VAL A 189 24.82 1.16 -3.87
C VAL A 189 24.84 1.87 -5.24
N ARG A 190 26.01 1.97 -5.86
CA ARG A 190 26.18 2.62 -7.18
C ARG A 190 25.42 1.89 -8.29
N SER A 191 25.46 0.56 -8.34
CA SER A 191 24.76 -0.21 -9.39
C SER A 191 23.24 -0.09 -9.25
N GLN A 192 22.72 0.07 -8.04
CA GLN A 192 21.29 0.25 -7.78
C GLN A 192 20.79 1.64 -8.15
N LEU A 193 21.63 2.68 -8.13
CA LEU A 193 21.24 4.06 -8.45
C LEU A 193 21.23 4.37 -9.96
N VAL A 194 21.94 3.60 -10.78
CA VAL A 194 22.03 3.85 -12.24
C VAL A 194 20.66 3.85 -12.92
N PRO A 195 19.73 2.92 -12.65
CA PRO A 195 18.40 2.92 -13.27
C PRO A 195 17.60 4.20 -13.00
N LEU A 196 17.76 4.81 -11.83
CA LEU A 196 17.05 6.03 -11.44
C LEU A 196 17.46 7.28 -12.25
N ARG A 197 18.48 7.19 -13.13
CA ARG A 197 18.83 8.27 -14.07
C ARG A 197 17.97 8.28 -15.33
N ARG A 198 17.18 7.22 -15.58
CA ARG A 198 16.36 7.08 -16.79
C ARG A 198 15.00 7.77 -16.60
N LEU A 199 14.63 8.61 -17.57
CA LEU A 199 13.34 9.30 -17.57
C LEU A 199 12.15 8.34 -17.55
N ASP A 200 12.27 7.20 -18.25
CA ASP A 200 11.19 6.20 -18.33
C ASP A 200 10.89 5.57 -16.96
N VAL A 201 11.88 5.44 -16.07
CA VAL A 201 11.67 5.02 -14.68
C VAL A 201 10.86 6.06 -13.91
N TRP A 202 11.17 7.36 -14.06
CA TRP A 202 10.41 8.42 -13.41
C TRP A 202 8.97 8.55 -13.93
N LEU A 203 8.77 8.32 -15.24
CA LEU A 203 7.41 8.27 -15.81
C LEU A 203 6.61 7.08 -15.27
N ALA A 204 7.26 5.93 -15.09
CA ALA A 204 6.62 4.76 -14.47
C ALA A 204 6.27 5.02 -13.00
N LEU A 205 7.19 5.63 -12.22
CA LEU A 205 6.96 6.02 -10.83
C LEU A 205 5.83 7.06 -10.71
N ALA A 206 5.83 8.08 -11.57
CA ALA A 206 4.75 9.07 -11.60
C ALA A 206 3.39 8.46 -11.96
N THR A 207 3.37 7.45 -12.85
CA THR A 207 2.17 6.67 -13.15
C THR A 207 1.67 5.92 -11.91
N THR A 208 2.59 5.35 -11.11
CA THR A 208 2.25 4.70 -9.83
C THR A 208 1.66 5.71 -8.84
N VAL A 209 2.33 6.85 -8.65
CA VAL A 209 1.87 7.92 -7.74
C VAL A 209 0.45 8.37 -8.08
N LEU A 210 0.21 8.75 -9.33
CA LEU A 210 -1.07 9.30 -9.74
C LEU A 210 -2.16 8.22 -9.83
N GLY A 211 -1.84 7.07 -10.45
CA GLY A 211 -2.82 6.00 -10.64
C GLY A 211 -3.31 5.41 -9.33
N PHE A 212 -2.40 5.06 -8.42
CA PHE A 212 -2.75 4.48 -7.13
C PHE A 212 -3.25 5.53 -6.12
N GLY A 213 -2.73 6.76 -6.20
CA GLY A 213 -3.22 7.88 -5.40
C GLY A 213 -4.71 8.16 -5.59
N GLY A 214 -5.24 7.91 -6.79
CA GLY A 214 -6.67 8.02 -7.07
C GLY A 214 -7.53 7.10 -6.19
N LEU A 215 -7.12 5.85 -5.98
CA LEU A 215 -7.79 4.92 -5.08
C LEU A 215 -7.83 5.48 -3.64
N PHE A 216 -6.70 5.99 -3.16
CA PHE A 216 -6.57 6.44 -1.77
C PHE A 216 -7.28 7.77 -1.48
N ALA A 217 -7.50 8.62 -2.46
CA ALA A 217 -8.36 9.79 -2.29
C ALA A 217 -9.77 9.39 -1.82
N SER A 218 -10.33 8.33 -2.42
CA SER A 218 -11.63 7.76 -2.06
C SER A 218 -11.58 6.92 -0.78
N PHE A 219 -10.69 5.93 -0.74
CA PHE A 219 -10.66 4.91 0.32
C PHE A 219 -10.30 5.48 1.69
N THR A 220 -9.50 6.54 1.76
CA THR A 220 -9.18 7.20 3.04
C THR A 220 -10.42 7.63 3.81
N TYR A 221 -11.44 8.10 3.12
CA TYR A 221 -12.68 8.62 3.71
C TYR A 221 -13.86 7.66 3.57
N VAL A 222 -13.58 6.36 3.40
CA VAL A 222 -14.62 5.34 3.19
C VAL A 222 -15.59 5.27 4.37
N ALA A 223 -15.12 5.35 5.62
CA ALA A 223 -15.98 5.24 6.79
C ALA A 223 -17.02 6.35 6.83
N PRO A 224 -16.68 7.66 6.86
CA PRO A 224 -17.67 8.73 6.86
C PRO A 224 -18.51 8.77 5.56
N MET A 225 -17.96 8.37 4.41
CA MET A 225 -18.74 8.27 3.17
C MET A 225 -19.83 7.19 3.30
N MET A 226 -19.54 6.04 3.91
CA MET A 226 -20.53 4.97 4.09
C MET A 226 -21.56 5.32 5.14
N THR A 227 -21.19 5.98 6.24
CA THR A 227 -22.14 6.33 7.31
C THR A 227 -22.98 7.55 6.92
N ASP A 228 -22.36 8.64 6.54
CA ASP A 228 -23.03 9.95 6.44
C ASP A 228 -23.66 10.20 5.06
N VAL A 229 -23.19 9.49 4.02
CA VAL A 229 -23.73 9.64 2.65
C VAL A 229 -24.57 8.43 2.24
N ALA A 230 -24.04 7.20 2.43
CA ALA A 230 -24.74 5.98 2.02
C ALA A 230 -25.77 5.50 3.04
N GLY A 231 -25.75 6.02 4.28
CA GLY A 231 -26.72 5.71 5.33
C GLY A 231 -26.50 4.36 6.02
N PHE A 232 -25.29 3.80 5.96
CA PHE A 232 -24.95 2.60 6.71
C PHE A 232 -24.71 2.91 8.19
N SER A 233 -24.97 1.93 9.06
CA SER A 233 -24.56 2.03 10.47
C SER A 233 -23.03 1.93 10.61
N ALA A 234 -22.46 2.48 11.68
CA ALA A 234 -21.04 2.38 11.97
C ALA A 234 -20.55 0.92 11.99
N GLY A 235 -21.33 -0.01 12.57
CA GLY A 235 -20.99 -1.44 12.59
C GLY A 235 -20.99 -2.10 11.20
N ALA A 236 -21.72 -1.56 10.22
CA ALA A 236 -21.72 -2.06 8.86
C ALA A 236 -20.38 -1.75 8.14
N VAL A 237 -19.66 -0.71 8.55
CA VAL A 237 -18.36 -0.34 7.97
C VAL A 237 -17.38 -1.51 8.01
N THR A 238 -17.34 -2.26 9.10
CA THR A 238 -16.53 -3.48 9.23
C THR A 238 -16.78 -4.46 8.09
N TRP A 239 -18.04 -4.76 7.79
CA TRP A 239 -18.40 -5.70 6.71
C TRP A 239 -18.15 -5.13 5.31
N LEU A 240 -18.30 -3.82 5.13
CA LEU A 240 -17.94 -3.14 3.89
C LEU A 240 -16.43 -3.19 3.64
N LEU A 241 -15.62 -3.10 4.69
CA LEU A 241 -14.17 -3.29 4.60
C LEU A 241 -13.79 -4.75 4.27
N VAL A 242 -14.54 -5.76 4.78
CA VAL A 242 -14.38 -7.15 4.34
C VAL A 242 -14.69 -7.28 2.85
N LEU A 243 -15.78 -6.67 2.40
CA LEU A 243 -16.20 -6.67 0.99
C LEU A 243 -15.13 -6.03 0.09
N PHE A 244 -14.60 -4.88 0.50
CA PHE A 244 -13.48 -4.22 -0.19
C PHE A 244 -12.24 -5.12 -0.22
N GLY A 245 -11.87 -5.74 0.91
CA GLY A 245 -10.75 -6.68 1.00
C GLY A 245 -10.92 -7.89 0.09
N ALA A 246 -12.13 -8.45 -0.03
CA ALA A 246 -12.43 -9.51 -0.99
C ALA A 246 -12.24 -9.04 -2.44
N GLY A 247 -12.69 -7.81 -2.74
CA GLY A 247 -12.45 -7.16 -4.04
C GLY A 247 -10.96 -7.00 -4.33
N LEU A 248 -10.19 -6.56 -3.36
CA LEU A 248 -8.73 -6.42 -3.43
C LEU A 248 -8.03 -7.75 -3.79
N CYS A 249 -8.40 -8.85 -3.13
CA CYS A 249 -7.87 -10.18 -3.43
C CYS A 249 -8.18 -10.61 -4.86
N ALA A 250 -9.44 -10.48 -5.28
CA ALA A 250 -9.87 -10.79 -6.63
C ALA A 250 -9.12 -9.93 -7.66
N GLY A 251 -9.01 -8.63 -7.40
CA GLY A 251 -8.33 -7.67 -8.26
C GLY A 251 -6.86 -8.00 -8.46
N ASN A 252 -6.13 -8.25 -7.38
CA ASN A 252 -4.72 -8.60 -7.44
C ASN A 252 -4.47 -9.88 -8.27
N ALA A 253 -5.32 -10.90 -8.09
CA ALA A 253 -5.25 -12.15 -8.85
C ALA A 253 -5.57 -11.96 -10.34
N ILE A 254 -6.60 -11.16 -10.66
CA ILE A 254 -7.01 -10.84 -12.04
C ILE A 254 -5.91 -9.98 -12.71
N GLY A 255 -5.48 -8.91 -12.04
CA GLY A 255 -4.47 -7.98 -12.54
C GLY A 255 -3.15 -8.67 -12.87
N GLY A 256 -2.67 -9.58 -12.00
CA GLY A 256 -1.48 -10.38 -12.25
C GLY A 256 -1.58 -11.20 -13.53
N ARG A 257 -2.68 -11.96 -13.70
CA ARG A 257 -2.88 -12.81 -14.90
C ARG A 257 -2.92 -12.03 -16.21
N PHE A 258 -3.54 -10.85 -16.21
CA PHE A 258 -3.60 -10.01 -17.41
C PHE A 258 -2.29 -9.25 -17.66
N ALA A 259 -1.61 -8.82 -16.59
CA ALA A 259 -0.29 -8.18 -16.70
C ALA A 259 0.75 -9.14 -17.32
N ASP A 260 0.71 -10.43 -17.00
CA ASP A 260 1.61 -11.44 -17.60
C ASP A 260 1.47 -11.55 -19.12
N ARG A 261 0.24 -11.30 -19.67
CA ARG A 261 -0.02 -11.41 -21.12
C ARG A 261 0.29 -10.14 -21.89
N SER A 262 -0.09 -8.98 -21.34
CA SER A 262 0.05 -7.69 -22.01
C SER A 262 0.14 -6.56 -20.99
N PRO A 263 1.33 -6.33 -20.36
CA PRO A 263 1.46 -5.42 -19.22
C PRO A 263 1.00 -3.98 -19.53
N ALA A 264 1.41 -3.44 -20.69
CA ALA A 264 1.12 -2.06 -21.05
C ALA A 264 -0.38 -1.81 -21.32
N THR A 265 -1.01 -2.68 -22.11
CA THR A 265 -2.45 -2.57 -22.44
C THR A 265 -3.29 -2.79 -21.19
N THR A 266 -2.98 -3.79 -20.38
CA THR A 266 -3.67 -4.08 -19.13
C THR A 266 -3.64 -2.90 -18.19
N LEU A 267 -2.48 -2.25 -18.02
CA LEU A 267 -2.35 -1.10 -17.14
C LEU A 267 -3.20 0.09 -17.62
N VAL A 268 -3.19 0.40 -18.93
CA VAL A 268 -4.01 1.48 -19.51
C VAL A 268 -5.50 1.20 -19.31
N VAL A 269 -5.96 -0.03 -19.58
CA VAL A 269 -7.37 -0.41 -19.40
C VAL A 269 -7.77 -0.33 -17.94
N LEU A 270 -6.94 -0.82 -17.01
CA LEU A 270 -7.24 -0.80 -15.58
C LEU A 270 -7.28 0.64 -15.02
N LEU A 271 -6.40 1.54 -15.47
CA LEU A 271 -6.43 2.94 -15.06
C LEU A 271 -7.66 3.68 -15.63
N LEU A 272 -8.09 3.34 -16.85
CA LEU A 272 -9.34 3.83 -17.43
C LEU A 272 -10.54 3.36 -16.59
N LEU A 273 -10.60 2.07 -16.27
CA LEU A 273 -11.66 1.50 -15.44
C LEU A 273 -11.64 2.10 -14.02
N LEU A 274 -10.47 2.33 -13.43
CA LEU A 274 -10.34 2.98 -12.12
C LEU A 274 -10.89 4.41 -12.15
N THR A 275 -10.55 5.18 -13.19
CA THR A 275 -11.10 6.53 -13.40
C THR A 275 -12.62 6.48 -13.51
N ALA A 276 -13.16 5.54 -14.28
CA ALA A 276 -14.61 5.38 -14.46
C ALA A 276 -15.30 4.98 -13.14
N VAL A 277 -14.78 4.00 -12.42
CA VAL A 277 -15.37 3.55 -11.13
C VAL A 277 -15.35 4.67 -10.10
N LEU A 278 -14.25 5.42 -9.97
CA LEU A 278 -14.18 6.57 -9.07
C LEU A 278 -15.18 7.65 -9.46
N THR A 279 -15.35 7.94 -10.75
CA THR A 279 -16.35 8.90 -11.23
C THR A 279 -17.77 8.42 -10.92
N VAL A 280 -18.09 7.15 -11.18
CA VAL A 280 -19.40 6.54 -10.89
C VAL A 280 -19.67 6.53 -9.39
N PHE A 281 -18.63 6.29 -8.55
CA PHE A 281 -18.78 6.22 -7.11
C PHE A 281 -19.26 7.53 -6.50
N ARG A 282 -18.93 8.69 -7.08
CA ARG A 282 -19.46 10.00 -6.67
C ARG A 282 -21.00 10.02 -6.63
N PHE A 283 -21.63 9.29 -7.51
CA PHE A 283 -23.09 9.27 -7.66
C PHE A 283 -23.71 8.06 -6.95
N THR A 284 -23.09 6.89 -7.04
CA THR A 284 -23.60 5.65 -6.42
C THR A 284 -23.43 5.62 -4.91
N ALA A 285 -22.56 6.46 -4.34
CA ALA A 285 -22.38 6.61 -2.89
C ALA A 285 -23.63 7.11 -2.16
N ALA A 286 -24.62 7.70 -2.87
CA ALA A 286 -25.85 8.20 -2.28
C ALA A 286 -26.85 7.12 -1.83
N GLY A 287 -26.62 5.86 -2.18
CA GLY A 287 -27.50 4.76 -1.80
C GLY A 287 -26.73 3.50 -1.40
N PRO A 288 -27.23 2.73 -0.40
CA PRO A 288 -26.47 1.62 0.19
C PRO A 288 -26.02 0.56 -0.81
N ALA A 289 -26.92 0.09 -1.69
CA ALA A 289 -26.59 -0.94 -2.66
C ALA A 289 -25.53 -0.46 -3.67
N GLY A 290 -25.71 0.76 -4.21
CA GLY A 290 -24.77 1.36 -5.13
C GLY A 290 -23.39 1.56 -4.50
N ALA A 291 -23.35 2.06 -3.26
CA ALA A 291 -22.15 2.28 -2.50
C ALA A 291 -21.38 0.96 -2.27
N ALA A 292 -22.06 -0.10 -1.82
CA ALA A 292 -21.44 -1.40 -1.56
C ALA A 292 -20.88 -2.04 -2.83
N ILE A 293 -21.64 -2.04 -3.92
CA ILE A 293 -21.20 -2.60 -5.21
C ILE A 293 -19.98 -1.83 -5.74
N THR A 294 -20.04 -0.50 -5.72
CA THR A 294 -18.95 0.31 -6.25
C THR A 294 -17.70 0.25 -5.37
N LEU A 295 -17.85 0.13 -4.04
CA LEU A 295 -16.74 -0.11 -3.12
C LEU A 295 -16.04 -1.45 -3.43
N PHE A 296 -16.79 -2.51 -3.68
CA PHE A 296 -16.22 -3.79 -4.10
C PHE A 296 -15.46 -3.66 -5.42
N LEU A 297 -16.06 -3.01 -6.43
CA LEU A 297 -15.42 -2.78 -7.73
C LEU A 297 -14.18 -1.89 -7.61
N LEU A 298 -14.19 -0.90 -6.71
CA LEU A 298 -13.02 -0.08 -6.39
C LEU A 298 -11.87 -0.94 -5.84
N GLY A 299 -12.17 -1.89 -4.96
CA GLY A 299 -11.19 -2.89 -4.49
C GLY A 299 -10.63 -3.73 -5.62
N VAL A 300 -11.51 -4.30 -6.46
CA VAL A 300 -11.12 -5.15 -7.60
C VAL A 300 -10.23 -4.37 -8.57
N ILE A 301 -10.69 -3.24 -9.07
CA ILE A 301 -10.00 -2.52 -10.14
C ILE A 301 -8.77 -1.80 -9.61
N GLY A 302 -8.85 -1.18 -8.41
CA GLY A 302 -7.73 -0.49 -7.80
C GLY A 302 -6.54 -1.41 -7.58
N PHE A 303 -6.75 -2.58 -6.99
CA PHE A 303 -5.65 -3.53 -6.74
C PHE A 303 -5.23 -4.37 -7.95
N ALA A 304 -6.08 -4.49 -8.96
CA ALA A 304 -5.66 -5.06 -10.25
C ALA A 304 -4.56 -4.24 -10.94
N THR A 305 -4.42 -2.94 -10.64
CA THR A 305 -3.35 -2.09 -11.18
C THR A 305 -1.98 -2.40 -10.57
N VAL A 306 -1.91 -2.92 -9.33
CA VAL A 306 -0.68 -3.05 -8.54
C VAL A 306 0.39 -3.91 -9.24
N PRO A 307 0.10 -5.14 -9.73
CA PRO A 307 1.11 -5.93 -10.43
C PRO A 307 1.66 -5.22 -11.66
N GLY A 308 0.79 -4.60 -12.46
CA GLY A 308 1.19 -3.88 -13.68
C GLY A 308 2.06 -2.65 -13.39
N LEU A 309 1.73 -1.88 -12.37
CA LEU A 309 2.52 -0.73 -11.91
C LEU A 309 3.90 -1.17 -11.40
N GLN A 310 3.96 -2.26 -10.63
CA GLN A 310 5.20 -2.80 -10.11
C GLN A 310 6.10 -3.33 -11.21
N MET A 311 5.54 -4.15 -12.11
CA MET A 311 6.29 -4.74 -13.24
C MET A 311 6.85 -3.66 -14.15
N ARG A 312 6.09 -2.62 -14.45
CA ARG A 312 6.53 -1.53 -15.31
C ARG A 312 7.78 -0.83 -14.78
N VAL A 313 7.84 -0.51 -13.49
CA VAL A 313 9.04 0.14 -12.90
C VAL A 313 10.24 -0.80 -12.97
N ILE A 314 10.05 -2.10 -12.70
CA ILE A 314 11.12 -3.10 -12.78
C ILE A 314 11.65 -3.24 -14.21
N GLU A 315 10.78 -3.29 -15.22
CA GLU A 315 11.15 -3.37 -16.64
C GLU A 315 11.94 -2.14 -17.09
N GLU A 316 11.45 -0.92 -16.75
CA GLU A 316 12.12 0.34 -17.11
C GLU A 316 13.46 0.50 -16.38
N ALA A 317 13.63 -0.11 -15.21
CA ALA A 317 14.90 -0.15 -14.49
C ALA A 317 15.93 -1.13 -15.11
N GLY A 318 15.54 -1.93 -16.11
CA GLY A 318 16.44 -2.87 -16.80
C GLY A 318 16.65 -4.20 -16.08
N GLY A 319 15.67 -4.61 -15.25
CA GLY A 319 15.67 -5.85 -14.47
C GLY A 319 15.46 -5.60 -12.97
N SER A 320 15.33 -6.67 -12.19
CA SER A 320 15.02 -6.57 -10.77
C SER A 320 16.19 -5.98 -9.97
N THR A 321 16.15 -4.68 -9.73
CA THR A 321 16.97 -4.06 -8.70
C THR A 321 16.12 -3.90 -7.45
N THR A 322 16.67 -4.29 -6.31
CA THR A 322 15.99 -4.15 -4.99
C THR A 322 15.59 -2.69 -4.73
N LEU A 323 16.43 -1.74 -5.17
CA LEU A 323 16.14 -0.32 -5.00
C LEU A 323 14.99 0.16 -5.89
N ALA A 324 14.88 -0.29 -7.15
CA ALA A 324 13.76 0.12 -8.01
C ALA A 324 12.42 -0.36 -7.45
N ALA A 325 12.37 -1.58 -6.92
CA ALA A 325 11.19 -2.10 -6.24
C ALA A 325 10.85 -1.29 -4.97
N ALA A 326 11.84 -0.97 -4.14
CA ALA A 326 11.65 -0.16 -2.92
C ALA A 326 11.21 1.27 -3.23
N VAL A 327 11.78 1.90 -4.27
CA VAL A 327 11.37 3.25 -4.71
C VAL A 327 9.95 3.22 -5.28
N ASN A 328 9.52 2.12 -5.92
CA ASN A 328 8.12 2.00 -6.33
C ASN A 328 7.16 1.82 -5.15
N ILE A 329 7.56 1.11 -4.08
CA ILE A 329 6.78 1.09 -2.82
C ILE A 329 6.66 2.51 -2.24
N ALA A 330 7.73 3.29 -2.27
CA ALA A 330 7.69 4.70 -1.89
C ALA A 330 6.76 5.52 -2.81
N ALA A 331 6.73 5.24 -4.12
CA ALA A 331 5.83 5.90 -5.07
C ALA A 331 4.34 5.55 -4.81
N PHE A 332 4.02 4.30 -4.50
CA PHE A 332 2.67 3.92 -4.03
C PHE A 332 2.27 4.74 -2.80
N ASN A 333 3.15 4.82 -1.82
CA ASN A 333 2.89 5.58 -0.59
C ASN A 333 2.84 7.09 -0.81
N LEU A 334 3.64 7.65 -1.73
CA LEU A 334 3.51 9.05 -2.11
C LEU A 334 2.13 9.31 -2.76
N GLY A 335 1.65 8.38 -3.58
CA GLY A 335 0.29 8.41 -4.11
C GLY A 335 -0.76 8.39 -3.01
N ASN A 336 -0.61 7.49 -2.01
CA ASN A 336 -1.49 7.41 -0.84
C ASN A 336 -1.54 8.74 -0.08
N ALA A 337 -0.37 9.36 0.15
CA ALA A 337 -0.27 10.63 0.85
C ALA A 337 -0.98 11.77 0.10
N ILE A 338 -0.72 11.89 -1.21
CA ILE A 338 -1.33 12.91 -2.08
C ILE A 338 -2.84 12.67 -2.17
N GLY A 339 -3.26 11.43 -2.40
CA GLY A 339 -4.67 11.08 -2.51
C GLY A 339 -5.44 11.41 -1.23
N ALA A 340 -4.96 10.95 -0.07
CA ALA A 340 -5.58 11.24 1.22
C ALA A 340 -5.66 12.74 1.51
N TYR A 341 -4.59 13.49 1.22
CA TYR A 341 -4.55 14.92 1.42
C TYR A 341 -5.54 15.67 0.52
N LEU A 342 -5.57 15.37 -0.80
CA LEU A 342 -6.50 15.97 -1.74
C LEU A 342 -7.95 15.61 -1.42
N GLY A 343 -8.21 14.37 -0.99
CA GLY A 343 -9.52 13.97 -0.51
C GLY A 343 -9.98 14.79 0.69
N GLY A 344 -9.08 15.08 1.64
CA GLY A 344 -9.34 15.96 2.78
C GLY A 344 -9.63 17.39 2.35
N LEU A 345 -8.85 17.94 1.43
CA LEU A 345 -9.03 19.32 0.94
C LEU A 345 -10.41 19.54 0.30
N VAL A 346 -10.90 18.61 -0.51
CA VAL A 346 -12.24 18.75 -1.13
C VAL A 346 -13.37 18.60 -0.11
N ILE A 347 -13.18 17.84 0.97
CA ILE A 347 -14.14 17.75 2.07
C ILE A 347 -14.13 19.07 2.86
N ASP A 348 -12.96 19.58 3.19
CA ASP A 348 -12.78 20.82 3.96
C ASP A 348 -13.33 22.05 3.18
N ALA A 349 -13.22 22.01 1.85
CA ALA A 349 -13.86 22.99 0.97
C ALA A 349 -15.40 22.89 0.89
N GLY A 350 -16.03 21.98 1.63
CA GLY A 350 -17.48 21.85 1.73
C GLY A 350 -18.16 21.00 0.65
N PHE A 351 -17.40 20.27 -0.19
CA PHE A 351 -17.99 19.43 -1.25
C PHE A 351 -18.53 18.08 -0.76
N GLY A 352 -18.40 17.79 0.55
CA GLY A 352 -18.94 16.59 1.21
C GLY A 352 -18.10 15.32 1.00
N TYR A 353 -18.46 14.25 1.74
CA TYR A 353 -17.67 13.02 1.80
C TYR A 353 -17.66 12.16 0.52
N ALA A 354 -18.51 12.43 -0.46
CA ALA A 354 -18.46 11.75 -1.75
C ALA A 354 -17.55 12.47 -2.78
N ALA A 355 -17.11 13.71 -2.51
CA ALA A 355 -16.26 14.50 -3.41
C ALA A 355 -14.84 13.94 -3.60
N PRO A 356 -14.21 13.28 -2.60
CA PRO A 356 -12.91 12.61 -2.77
C PRO A 356 -12.85 11.63 -3.93
N ASN A 357 -13.99 11.03 -4.33
CA ASN A 357 -14.07 10.16 -5.49
C ASN A 357 -13.69 10.90 -6.80
N LEU A 358 -14.13 12.14 -6.98
CA LEU A 358 -13.77 12.95 -8.17
C LEU A 358 -12.31 13.40 -8.15
N ALA A 359 -11.79 13.76 -6.96
CA ALA A 359 -10.36 14.06 -6.80
C ALA A 359 -9.51 12.83 -7.16
N GLY A 360 -9.96 11.64 -6.72
CA GLY A 360 -9.34 10.37 -7.08
C GLY A 360 -9.43 10.05 -8.56
N ALA A 361 -10.58 10.31 -9.20
CA ALA A 361 -10.76 10.13 -10.65
C ALA A 361 -9.80 11.02 -11.44
N ALA A 362 -9.60 12.27 -11.02
CA ALA A 362 -8.64 13.18 -11.66
C ALA A 362 -7.19 12.69 -11.55
N LEU A 363 -6.79 12.17 -10.37
CA LEU A 363 -5.48 11.55 -10.19
C LEU A 363 -5.31 10.30 -11.07
N ALA A 364 -6.30 9.39 -11.07
CA ALA A 364 -6.28 8.18 -11.89
C ALA A 364 -6.21 8.51 -13.39
N ALA A 365 -6.94 9.55 -13.85
CA ALA A 365 -6.87 10.05 -15.22
C ALA A 365 -5.47 10.60 -15.58
N GLY A 366 -4.82 11.30 -14.64
CA GLY A 366 -3.42 11.70 -14.78
C GLY A 366 -2.48 10.51 -14.94
N GLY A 367 -2.66 9.47 -14.11
CA GLY A 367 -1.94 8.20 -14.24
C GLY A 367 -2.19 7.51 -15.59
N LEU A 368 -3.45 7.49 -16.05
CA LEU A 368 -3.83 6.97 -17.37
C LEU A 368 -3.13 7.71 -18.51
N ALA A 369 -3.09 9.04 -18.46
CA ALA A 369 -2.40 9.86 -19.45
C ALA A 369 -0.91 9.50 -19.54
N LEU A 370 -0.21 9.43 -18.39
CA LEU A 370 1.20 9.04 -18.34
C LEU A 370 1.43 7.60 -18.83
N ALA A 371 0.54 6.66 -18.45
CA ALA A 371 0.61 5.28 -18.93
C ALA A 371 0.49 5.19 -20.45
N SER A 372 -0.45 5.96 -21.03
CA SER A 372 -0.70 6.00 -22.48
C SER A 372 0.47 6.60 -23.24
N VAL A 373 1.05 7.70 -22.75
CA VAL A 373 2.27 8.31 -23.31
C VAL A 373 3.44 7.29 -23.30
N GLY A 374 3.65 6.60 -22.18
CA GLY A 374 4.71 5.60 -22.09
C GLY A 374 4.49 4.40 -23.02
N ALA A 375 3.23 3.96 -23.22
CA ALA A 375 2.90 2.90 -24.18
C ALA A 375 3.18 3.35 -25.63
N ALA A 376 2.77 4.58 -26.00
CA ALA A 376 3.02 5.15 -27.32
C ALA A 376 4.51 5.32 -27.62
N ARG A 377 5.32 5.74 -26.65
CA ARG A 377 6.80 5.85 -26.81
C ARG A 377 7.43 4.50 -27.09
N ARG A 378 7.04 3.44 -26.37
CA ARG A 378 7.54 2.07 -26.59
C ARG A 378 7.16 1.54 -27.97
N ALA A 379 5.94 1.76 -28.42
CA ALA A 379 5.50 1.35 -29.76
C ALA A 379 6.34 2.01 -30.87
N ARG A 380 6.75 3.27 -30.68
CA ARG A 380 7.63 3.99 -31.63
C ARG A 380 9.08 3.53 -31.60
N SER A 381 9.60 3.06 -30.48
CA SER A 381 10.97 2.55 -30.36
C SER A 381 11.15 1.08 -30.78
N SER A 382 10.05 0.35 -31.05
CA SER A 382 10.07 -1.06 -31.51
C SER A 382 10.11 -1.33 -33.03
N PRO A 383 10.09 -0.38 -33.98
CA PRO A 383 10.01 -0.72 -35.41
C PRO A 383 11.29 -1.32 -36.00
N ILE A 384 12.41 -1.39 -35.27
CA ILE A 384 13.71 -1.83 -35.83
C ILE A 384 13.92 -3.36 -35.75
N ARG A 385 13.13 -4.13 -35.01
CA ARG A 385 13.32 -5.57 -34.87
C ARG A 385 12.58 -6.45 -35.88
N LEU A 386 11.56 -5.92 -36.55
CA LEU A 386 10.84 -6.68 -37.62
C LEU A 386 11.53 -6.59 -38.98
N ALA A 387 12.27 -5.55 -39.28
CA ALA A 387 13.00 -5.40 -40.52
C ALA A 387 14.36 -6.18 -40.60
N ALA A 388 14.84 -6.71 -39.46
CA ALA A 388 16.07 -7.50 -39.38
C ALA A 388 15.83 -9.03 -39.37
N ALA A 389 14.58 -9.49 -39.42
CA ALA A 389 14.18 -10.91 -39.48
C ALA A 389 13.83 -11.35 -40.91
N ASP A 390 13.66 -10.41 -41.84
CA ASP A 390 13.29 -10.64 -43.24
C ASP A 390 14.48 -10.28 -44.20
N ALA A 391 15.67 -10.03 -43.68
CA ALA A 391 16.93 -9.89 -44.44
C ALA A 391 17.95 -10.98 -44.05
#